data_8b13fe54b58fe5c044f4f0f89bd643d2
#
_entry.id   8b13fe54b58fe5c044f4f0f89bd643d2
#
_cell.length_a   1.000
_cell.length_b   1.000
_cell.length_c   1.000
_cell.angle_alpha   90.00
_cell.angle_beta   90.00
_cell.angle_gamma   90.00
#
_symmetry.space_group_name_H-M   'P 1'
#
loop_
_entity.id
_entity.type
_entity.pdbx_description
1 polymer ?
#
loop_
_entity_poly.entity_id
_entity_poly.type
_entity_poly.pdbx_seq_one_letter_code
_entity_poly.pdbx_strand_id
1 'polypeptide(L)'
;MPYKFQPGMIYRMPTHFGPALGLRQGEDGRSFAPDTKECRSWSVSFLTNREQLDQFLPEGFKVGAEPVVTVEATYMTNIKWLAGRGYNVLGVTFPAVFNGEVDHASGTFLSVLWENMCDPIITGREEIGFSKIWAEIPWPRTHNGETHCTASWMDFKFVDLKVKNLKQMSPEEVVALKSKQTGDGILHYKYIAKTGEWGEADVAYATLTPPLLHQVTKEIWEGEGTVEFHKATWEDLPT
;
A
#
# COMPACT_ATOMS: atom_id res chain seq x y z
N MET A 1 5.92 -22.13 33.47
CA MET A 1 4.91 -22.78 32.59
C MET A 1 5.20 -22.34 31.17
N PRO A 2 5.08 -23.23 30.18
CA PRO A 2 5.26 -22.84 28.79
C PRO A 2 4.18 -21.83 28.39
N TYR A 3 4.58 -20.89 27.53
CA TYR A 3 3.68 -19.90 26.95
C TYR A 3 2.58 -20.54 26.12
N LYS A 4 1.35 -20.06 26.26
CA LYS A 4 0.19 -20.55 25.49
C LYS A 4 -0.47 -19.43 24.71
N PHE A 5 -0.66 -19.64 23.41
CA PHE A 5 -1.46 -18.75 22.58
C PHE A 5 -2.95 -18.83 22.99
N GLN A 6 -3.60 -17.68 23.04
CA GLN A 6 -5.01 -17.57 23.39
C GLN A 6 -5.85 -17.38 22.13
N PRO A 7 -6.99 -18.07 21.97
CA PRO A 7 -7.90 -17.87 20.85
C PRO A 7 -8.39 -16.40 20.78
N GLY A 8 -8.51 -15.88 19.57
CA GLY A 8 -9.00 -14.53 19.32
C GLY A 8 -7.97 -13.40 19.49
N MET A 9 -6.74 -13.75 19.88
CA MET A 9 -5.63 -12.78 19.99
C MET A 9 -4.73 -12.86 18.75
N ILE A 10 -4.28 -11.71 18.28
CA ILE A 10 -3.31 -11.59 17.19
C ILE A 10 -1.92 -11.52 17.79
N TYR A 11 -1.06 -12.44 17.41
CA TYR A 11 0.31 -12.52 17.89
C TYR A 11 1.31 -12.27 16.76
N ARG A 12 2.50 -11.82 17.14
CA ARG A 12 3.63 -11.59 16.23
C ARG A 12 4.93 -12.06 16.82
N MET A 13 5.87 -12.30 15.93
CA MET A 13 7.25 -12.50 16.33
C MET A 13 7.87 -11.21 16.91
N PRO A 14 8.71 -11.30 17.92
CA PRO A 14 9.06 -12.50 18.69
C PRO A 14 8.02 -12.78 19.79
N THR A 15 7.42 -13.97 19.79
CA THR A 15 6.38 -14.34 20.77
C THR A 15 6.94 -14.69 22.14
N HIS A 16 8.21 -15.04 22.24
CA HIS A 16 8.88 -15.45 23.50
C HIS A 16 9.31 -14.29 24.40
N PHE A 17 9.11 -13.05 23.99
CA PHE A 17 9.27 -11.85 24.85
C PHE A 17 7.99 -11.47 25.61
N GLY A 18 7.05 -12.36 25.69
CA GLY A 18 5.67 -12.07 26.01
C GLY A 18 4.91 -11.81 24.71
N PRO A 19 3.62 -12.16 24.64
CA PRO A 19 2.87 -12.04 23.42
C PRO A 19 2.83 -10.58 22.97
N ALA A 20 3.58 -10.29 21.92
CA ALA A 20 3.40 -9.04 21.22
C ALA A 20 2.01 -9.09 20.59
N LEU A 21 1.06 -8.36 21.15
CA LEU A 21 -0.24 -8.17 20.54
C LEU A 21 -0.07 -7.46 19.20
N GLY A 22 -0.91 -7.80 18.23
CA GLY A 22 -0.93 -7.10 16.96
C GLY A 22 -1.10 -5.60 17.16
N LEU A 23 -0.41 -4.79 16.38
CA LEU A 23 -0.36 -3.32 16.49
C LEU A 23 -1.73 -2.62 16.47
N ARG A 24 -2.76 -3.30 16.04
CA ARG A 24 -4.12 -2.75 15.95
C ARG A 24 -5.06 -3.22 17.06
N GLN A 25 -4.49 -3.84 18.08
CA GLN A 25 -5.24 -4.45 19.17
C GLN A 25 -4.73 -3.93 20.50
N GLY A 26 -5.65 -3.56 21.39
CA GLY A 26 -5.34 -3.20 22.78
C GLY A 26 -5.05 -4.44 23.63
N GLU A 27 -4.63 -4.23 24.88
CA GLU A 27 -4.32 -5.29 25.86
C GLU A 27 -5.53 -6.20 26.15
N ASP A 28 -6.75 -5.67 25.96
CA ASP A 28 -8.03 -6.40 26.09
C ASP A 28 -8.39 -7.22 24.86
N GLY A 29 -7.51 -7.28 23.84
CA GLY A 29 -7.76 -7.98 22.59
C GLY A 29 -8.70 -7.29 21.62
N ARG A 30 -9.21 -6.10 21.94
CA ARG A 30 -10.09 -5.35 21.06
C ARG A 30 -9.30 -4.50 20.07
N SER A 31 -9.78 -4.43 18.83
CA SER A 31 -9.23 -3.52 17.84
C SER A 31 -9.36 -2.07 18.29
N PHE A 32 -8.34 -1.26 18.02
CA PHE A 32 -8.45 0.20 18.21
C PHE A 32 -9.60 0.72 17.35
N ALA A 33 -10.59 1.37 18.01
CA ALA A 33 -11.74 1.98 17.35
C ALA A 33 -11.33 3.13 16.44
N PRO A 34 -12.22 3.58 15.53
CA PRO A 34 -11.84 4.09 14.22
C PRO A 34 -10.62 4.99 14.23
N ASP A 35 -9.72 4.68 13.32
CA ASP A 35 -8.47 5.41 13.15
C ASP A 35 -8.79 6.83 12.67
N THR A 36 -8.31 7.83 13.40
CA THR A 36 -8.47 9.26 13.07
C THR A 36 -7.28 9.78 12.26
N LYS A 37 -6.55 8.90 11.59
CA LYS A 37 -5.39 9.28 10.80
C LYS A 37 -5.74 10.35 9.76
N GLU A 38 -4.83 11.28 9.58
CA GLU A 38 -4.87 12.24 8.49
C GLU A 38 -3.90 11.82 7.40
N CYS A 39 -4.33 11.94 6.14
CA CYS A 39 -3.53 11.56 4.99
C CYS A 39 -3.43 12.73 4.02
N ARG A 40 -2.24 12.89 3.42
CA ARG A 40 -2.01 13.72 2.24
C ARG A 40 -1.35 12.85 1.19
N SER A 41 -1.93 12.84 -0.02
CA SER A 41 -1.41 12.01 -1.11
C SER A 41 -1.12 12.86 -2.34
N TRP A 42 -0.09 12.46 -3.06
CA TRP A 42 0.22 12.94 -4.41
C TRP A 42 0.38 11.75 -5.32
N SER A 43 -0.34 11.74 -6.44
CA SER A 43 -0.31 10.63 -7.37
C SER A 43 -0.13 11.09 -8.82
N VAL A 44 0.47 10.22 -9.61
CA VAL A 44 0.55 10.34 -11.07
C VAL A 44 0.03 9.06 -11.68
N SER A 45 -0.91 9.20 -12.61
CA SER A 45 -1.49 8.07 -13.35
C SER A 45 -1.15 8.17 -14.82
N PHE A 46 -0.83 7.05 -15.45
CA PHE A 46 -0.49 6.98 -16.87
C PHE A 46 -0.93 5.65 -17.50
N LEU A 47 -1.22 5.70 -18.80
CA LEU A 47 -1.49 4.50 -19.59
C LEU A 47 -0.17 3.77 -19.90
N THR A 48 -0.23 2.44 -19.89
CA THR A 48 0.91 1.58 -20.21
C THR A 48 0.48 0.37 -21.05
N ASN A 49 1.40 -0.56 -21.27
CA ASN A 49 1.16 -1.78 -22.04
C ASN A 49 0.51 -2.85 -21.16
N ARG A 50 -0.67 -3.35 -21.58
CA ARG A 50 -1.43 -4.39 -20.87
C ARG A 50 -0.65 -5.69 -20.72
N GLU A 51 -0.01 -6.16 -21.78
CA GLU A 51 0.72 -7.44 -21.81
C GLU A 51 1.91 -7.42 -20.86
N GLN A 52 2.55 -6.25 -20.68
CA GLN A 52 3.61 -6.08 -19.69
C GLN A 52 3.05 -6.10 -18.26
N LEU A 53 1.89 -5.48 -18.00
CA LEU A 53 1.27 -5.53 -16.68
C LEU A 53 0.78 -6.93 -16.31
N ASP A 54 0.23 -7.69 -17.26
CA ASP A 54 -0.23 -9.06 -17.01
C ASP A 54 0.92 -9.97 -16.52
N GLN A 55 2.17 -9.68 -16.87
CA GLN A 55 3.34 -10.42 -16.39
C GLN A 55 3.64 -10.24 -14.90
N PHE A 56 3.13 -9.19 -14.27
CA PHE A 56 3.26 -8.93 -12.83
C PHE A 56 2.11 -9.55 -12.01
N LEU A 57 1.11 -10.13 -12.66
CA LEU A 57 -0.06 -10.67 -11.99
C LEU A 57 0.10 -12.17 -11.71
N PRO A 58 -0.20 -12.61 -10.48
CA PRO A 58 -0.28 -14.02 -10.14
C PRO A 58 -1.42 -14.72 -10.89
N GLU A 59 -1.41 -16.06 -10.84
CA GLU A 59 -2.49 -16.87 -11.39
C GLU A 59 -3.86 -16.46 -10.85
N GLY A 60 -4.88 -16.48 -11.71
CA GLY A 60 -6.24 -16.04 -11.40
C GLY A 60 -6.49 -14.55 -11.57
N PHE A 61 -5.44 -13.73 -11.70
CA PHE A 61 -5.58 -12.30 -11.95
C PHE A 61 -5.41 -11.94 -13.43
N LYS A 62 -6.08 -10.85 -13.83
CA LYS A 62 -5.88 -10.20 -15.14
C LYS A 62 -5.98 -8.68 -14.96
N VAL A 63 -5.30 -7.95 -15.83
CA VAL A 63 -5.43 -6.47 -15.88
C VAL A 63 -6.88 -6.09 -16.18
N GLY A 64 -7.40 -5.08 -15.44
CA GLY A 64 -8.76 -4.56 -15.59
C GLY A 64 -9.04 -3.91 -16.95
N ALA A 65 -10.09 -3.11 -17.05
CA ALA A 65 -10.55 -2.54 -18.32
C ALA A 65 -9.48 -1.71 -19.04
N GLU A 66 -8.79 -0.84 -18.31
CA GLU A 66 -7.72 0.01 -18.85
C GLU A 66 -6.39 -0.22 -18.13
N PRO A 67 -5.26 -0.30 -18.85
CA PRO A 67 -3.95 -0.53 -18.24
C PRO A 67 -3.37 0.80 -17.71
N VAL A 68 -4.02 1.39 -16.71
CA VAL A 68 -3.60 2.61 -16.04
C VAL A 68 -2.79 2.27 -14.80
N VAL A 69 -1.52 2.66 -14.79
CA VAL A 69 -0.67 2.58 -13.59
C VAL A 69 -0.80 3.87 -12.81
N THR A 70 -0.99 3.76 -11.50
CA THR A 70 -0.94 4.88 -10.56
C THR A 70 0.22 4.69 -9.61
N VAL A 71 1.10 5.69 -9.54
CA VAL A 71 2.14 5.82 -8.53
C VAL A 71 1.69 6.89 -7.55
N GLU A 72 1.58 6.52 -6.27
CA GLU A 72 1.07 7.40 -5.23
C GLU A 72 2.00 7.44 -4.01
N ALA A 73 2.37 8.64 -3.59
CA ALA A 73 3.04 8.92 -2.34
C ALA A 73 2.03 9.44 -1.31
N THR A 74 1.87 8.72 -0.20
CA THR A 74 0.94 9.10 0.88
C THR A 74 1.67 9.30 2.20
N TYR A 75 1.35 10.40 2.87
CA TYR A 75 1.91 10.85 4.12
C TYR A 75 0.82 10.84 5.19
N MET A 76 1.00 9.98 6.18
CA MET A 76 0.01 9.75 7.22
C MET A 76 0.48 10.30 8.56
N THR A 77 -0.44 10.88 9.32
CA THR A 77 -0.23 11.39 10.68
C THR A 77 -1.37 10.98 11.59
N ASN A 78 -1.19 11.18 12.90
CA ASN A 78 -2.21 10.98 13.91
C ASN A 78 -2.79 9.56 13.95
N ILE A 79 -1.95 8.55 13.82
CA ILE A 79 -2.34 7.13 13.84
C ILE A 79 -2.42 6.65 15.29
N LYS A 80 -3.60 6.22 15.75
CA LYS A 80 -3.85 5.83 17.15
C LYS A 80 -2.96 4.68 17.62
N TRP A 81 -2.85 3.61 16.85
CA TRP A 81 -2.05 2.45 17.21
C TRP A 81 -0.52 2.71 17.15
N LEU A 82 -0.12 3.89 16.66
CA LEU A 82 1.24 4.41 16.73
C LEU A 82 1.36 5.55 17.76
N ALA A 83 0.43 5.66 18.67
CA ALA A 83 0.39 6.73 19.69
C ALA A 83 0.50 8.14 19.07
N GLY A 84 -0.26 8.40 18.02
CA GLY A 84 -0.32 9.68 17.32
C GLY A 84 0.80 9.94 16.30
N ARG A 85 1.74 9.00 16.14
CA ARG A 85 2.79 9.09 15.12
C ARG A 85 2.21 8.78 13.73
N GLY A 86 3.03 8.94 12.71
CA GLY A 86 2.69 8.62 11.32
C GLY A 86 3.81 7.88 10.61
N TYR A 87 3.56 7.50 9.39
CA TYR A 87 4.55 6.97 8.46
C TYR A 87 4.16 7.32 7.02
N ASN A 88 5.12 7.20 6.13
CA ASN A 88 4.97 7.55 4.73
C ASN A 88 5.03 6.30 3.86
N VAL A 89 4.28 6.31 2.76
CA VAL A 89 4.23 5.21 1.81
C VAL A 89 4.35 5.70 0.38
N LEU A 90 4.89 4.86 -0.49
CA LEU A 90 4.88 5.02 -1.93
C LEU A 90 4.37 3.72 -2.54
N GLY A 91 3.24 3.77 -3.22
CA GLY A 91 2.59 2.61 -3.82
C GLY A 91 2.55 2.65 -5.34
N VAL A 92 2.60 1.47 -5.95
CA VAL A 92 2.32 1.28 -7.39
C VAL A 92 1.13 0.35 -7.52
N THR A 93 0.09 0.85 -8.18
CA THR A 93 -1.18 0.14 -8.32
C THR A 93 -1.69 0.21 -9.75
N PHE A 94 -2.52 -0.74 -10.13
CA PHE A 94 -3.25 -0.73 -11.39
C PHE A 94 -4.55 -1.53 -11.29
N PRO A 95 -5.57 -1.26 -12.13
CA PRO A 95 -6.83 -1.99 -12.12
C PRO A 95 -6.62 -3.47 -12.46
N ALA A 96 -7.24 -4.36 -11.69
CA ALA A 96 -7.22 -5.79 -11.96
C ALA A 96 -8.56 -6.46 -11.62
N VAL A 97 -8.76 -7.65 -12.17
CA VAL A 97 -9.84 -8.56 -11.83
C VAL A 97 -9.25 -9.89 -11.38
N PHE A 98 -9.84 -10.47 -10.36
CA PHE A 98 -9.53 -11.83 -9.90
C PHE A 98 -10.68 -12.75 -10.28
N ASN A 99 -10.35 -13.88 -10.93
CA ASN A 99 -11.29 -14.92 -11.32
C ASN A 99 -10.77 -16.27 -10.78
N GLY A 100 -11.03 -16.51 -9.52
CA GLY A 100 -10.77 -17.81 -8.90
C GLY A 100 -11.87 -18.82 -9.20
N GLU A 101 -11.72 -20.04 -8.71
CA GLU A 101 -12.73 -21.09 -8.87
C GLU A 101 -14.03 -20.80 -8.13
N VAL A 102 -13.96 -20.11 -6.99
CA VAL A 102 -15.09 -19.79 -6.11
C VAL A 102 -15.33 -18.28 -6.06
N ASP A 103 -14.30 -17.51 -5.84
CA ASP A 103 -14.38 -16.06 -5.63
C ASP A 103 -14.03 -15.29 -6.89
N HIS A 104 -14.77 -14.21 -7.11
CA HIS A 104 -14.53 -13.24 -8.16
C HIS A 104 -14.52 -11.85 -7.57
N ALA A 105 -13.54 -11.03 -7.94
CA ALA A 105 -13.41 -9.68 -7.46
C ALA A 105 -12.79 -8.76 -8.51
N SER A 106 -13.18 -7.50 -8.49
CA SER A 106 -12.56 -6.44 -9.28
C SER A 106 -12.03 -5.34 -8.36
N GLY A 107 -10.94 -4.71 -8.72
CA GLY A 107 -10.40 -3.64 -7.89
C GLY A 107 -9.04 -3.15 -8.36
N THR A 108 -8.28 -2.66 -7.43
CA THR A 108 -6.93 -2.15 -7.66
C THR A 108 -5.90 -3.15 -7.14
N PHE A 109 -5.08 -3.70 -8.03
CA PHE A 109 -3.97 -4.57 -7.62
C PHE A 109 -2.82 -3.73 -7.07
N LEU A 110 -2.37 -4.05 -5.87
CA LEU A 110 -1.21 -3.44 -5.23
C LEU A 110 0.04 -4.24 -5.59
N SER A 111 0.80 -3.74 -6.57
CA SER A 111 2.02 -4.38 -7.04
C SER A 111 3.13 -4.30 -6.00
N VAL A 112 3.38 -3.11 -5.46
CA VAL A 112 4.38 -2.86 -4.42
C VAL A 112 3.97 -1.65 -3.58
N LEU A 113 4.33 -1.69 -2.30
CA LEU A 113 4.15 -0.59 -1.35
C LEU A 113 5.43 -0.41 -0.54
N TRP A 114 6.21 0.62 -0.84
CA TRP A 114 7.33 1.02 -0.01
C TRP A 114 6.82 1.80 1.20
N GLU A 115 7.42 1.55 2.36
CA GLU A 115 7.08 2.23 3.61
C GLU A 115 8.36 2.54 4.41
N ASN A 116 8.34 3.65 5.14
CA ASN A 116 9.48 4.09 5.94
C ASN A 116 9.42 3.67 7.42
N MET A 117 8.54 2.72 7.77
CA MET A 117 8.38 2.21 9.14
C MET A 117 8.23 0.69 9.15
N CYS A 118 9.00 0.02 10.00
CA CYS A 118 9.05 -1.43 10.08
C CYS A 118 7.71 -2.06 10.54
N ASP A 119 7.08 -1.48 11.58
CA ASP A 119 5.85 -2.04 12.17
C ASP A 119 4.70 -2.23 11.17
N PRO A 120 4.31 -1.22 10.36
CA PRO A 120 3.26 -1.41 9.37
C PRO A 120 3.68 -2.31 8.20
N ILE A 121 4.99 -2.42 7.89
CA ILE A 121 5.49 -3.37 6.90
C ILE A 121 5.20 -4.79 7.37
N ILE A 122 5.64 -5.15 8.58
CA ILE A 122 5.44 -6.49 9.17
C ILE A 122 3.94 -6.80 9.24
N THR A 123 3.15 -5.90 9.83
CA THR A 123 1.68 -6.08 9.93
C THR A 123 1.03 -6.31 8.58
N GLY A 124 1.36 -5.47 7.63
CA GLY A 124 0.75 -5.54 6.30
C GLY A 124 1.09 -6.84 5.57
N ARG A 125 2.32 -7.31 5.66
CA ARG A 125 2.77 -8.56 5.05
C ARG A 125 2.16 -9.79 5.74
N GLU A 126 2.28 -9.85 7.07
CA GLU A 126 1.90 -11.05 7.83
C GLU A 126 0.38 -11.18 8.01
N GLU A 127 -0.33 -10.08 8.29
CA GLU A 127 -1.76 -10.14 8.59
C GLU A 127 -2.64 -10.05 7.33
N ILE A 128 -2.34 -9.15 6.39
CA ILE A 128 -3.22 -8.84 5.25
C ILE A 128 -2.62 -9.15 3.87
N GLY A 129 -1.36 -9.50 3.78
CA GLY A 129 -0.74 -9.95 2.53
C GLY A 129 -0.34 -8.83 1.56
N PHE A 130 -0.12 -7.60 2.04
CA PHE A 130 0.37 -6.49 1.22
C PHE A 130 1.80 -6.70 0.79
N SER A 131 2.11 -6.35 -0.45
CA SER A 131 3.46 -6.41 -1.04
C SER A 131 4.35 -5.27 -0.52
N LYS A 132 4.61 -5.26 0.79
CA LYS A 132 5.33 -4.17 1.46
C LYS A 132 6.82 -4.44 1.57
N ILE A 133 7.61 -3.41 1.29
CA ILE A 133 9.06 -3.37 1.50
C ILE A 133 9.47 -2.01 2.07
N TRP A 134 10.67 -1.93 2.61
CA TRP A 134 11.16 -0.71 3.24
C TRP A 134 11.78 0.26 2.23
N ALA A 135 11.57 1.56 2.43
CA ALA A 135 12.31 2.64 1.78
C ALA A 135 12.34 3.89 2.66
N GLU A 136 13.28 4.76 2.43
CA GLU A 136 13.28 6.12 2.93
C GLU A 136 12.32 6.97 2.09
N ILE A 137 11.30 7.54 2.73
CA ILE A 137 10.31 8.39 2.07
C ILE A 137 10.20 9.68 2.88
N PRO A 138 11.03 10.67 2.60
CA PRO A 138 11.00 11.96 3.32
C PRO A 138 9.71 12.72 3.00
N TRP A 139 9.34 13.68 3.88
CA TRP A 139 8.24 14.59 3.61
C TRP A 139 8.43 15.33 2.27
N PRO A 140 7.34 15.58 1.51
CA PRO A 140 7.43 16.24 0.23
C PRO A 140 7.91 17.67 0.39
N ARG A 141 8.56 18.18 -0.63
CA ARG A 141 8.97 19.59 -0.72
C ARG A 141 8.13 20.31 -1.77
N THR A 142 7.54 21.43 -1.39
CA THR A 142 6.83 22.29 -2.32
C THR A 142 7.60 23.59 -2.51
N HIS A 143 7.94 23.91 -3.76
CA HIS A 143 8.63 25.13 -4.12
C HIS A 143 8.13 25.64 -5.49
N ASN A 144 7.84 26.94 -5.58
CA ASN A 144 7.32 27.58 -6.80
C ASN A 144 6.12 26.85 -7.44
N GLY A 145 5.20 26.32 -6.61
CA GLY A 145 3.99 25.64 -7.08
C GLY A 145 4.21 24.19 -7.56
N GLU A 146 5.43 23.66 -7.46
CA GLU A 146 5.73 22.26 -7.73
C GLU A 146 5.97 21.51 -6.41
N THR A 147 5.30 20.38 -6.23
CA THR A 147 5.53 19.45 -5.11
C THR A 147 6.34 18.26 -5.60
N HIS A 148 7.38 17.93 -4.86
CA HIS A 148 8.33 16.87 -5.16
C HIS A 148 8.35 15.84 -4.03
N CYS A 149 7.98 14.60 -4.34
CA CYS A 149 8.07 13.41 -3.50
C CYS A 149 9.19 12.52 -4.01
N THR A 150 9.93 11.89 -3.11
CA THR A 150 11.05 11.00 -3.44
C THR A 150 11.00 9.76 -2.58
N ALA A 151 11.60 8.66 -3.06
CA ALA A 151 11.95 7.52 -2.24
C ALA A 151 13.36 7.03 -2.55
N SER A 152 14.04 6.53 -1.51
CA SER A 152 15.40 6.03 -1.57
C SER A 152 15.51 4.71 -0.82
N TRP A 153 16.44 3.87 -1.25
CA TRP A 153 16.90 2.75 -0.46
C TRP A 153 18.38 2.99 -0.11
N MET A 154 18.66 3.10 1.17
CA MET A 154 19.95 3.62 1.62
C MET A 154 20.25 4.96 0.91
N ASP A 155 21.38 5.13 0.31
CA ASP A 155 21.76 6.38 -0.38
C ASP A 155 21.27 6.46 -1.83
N PHE A 156 20.69 5.39 -2.39
CA PHE A 156 20.22 5.36 -3.76
C PHE A 156 18.76 5.84 -3.86
N LYS A 157 18.58 7.01 -4.45
CA LYS A 157 17.24 7.53 -4.78
C LYS A 157 16.73 6.82 -6.04
N PHE A 158 15.66 6.03 -5.92
CA PHE A 158 15.13 5.25 -7.04
C PHE A 158 13.89 5.85 -7.70
N VAL A 159 13.23 6.88 -7.09
CA VAL A 159 12.06 7.52 -7.68
C VAL A 159 11.99 9.01 -7.39
N ASP A 160 11.55 9.75 -8.41
CA ASP A 160 11.07 11.13 -8.33
C ASP A 160 9.62 11.19 -8.81
N LEU A 161 8.72 11.70 -7.98
CA LEU A 161 7.34 12.03 -8.34
C LEU A 161 7.13 13.52 -8.15
N LYS A 162 6.69 14.21 -9.20
CA LYS A 162 6.46 15.65 -9.17
C LYS A 162 5.06 15.98 -9.66
N VAL A 163 4.42 16.93 -8.99
CA VAL A 163 3.13 17.50 -9.41
C VAL A 163 3.17 19.00 -9.38
N LYS A 164 2.52 19.64 -10.34
CA LYS A 164 2.47 21.11 -10.49
C LYS A 164 1.15 21.55 -11.13
N ASN A 165 0.94 22.85 -11.18
CA ASN A 165 -0.24 23.48 -11.79
C ASN A 165 -1.55 22.96 -11.19
N LEU A 166 -1.54 22.68 -9.89
CA LEU A 166 -2.66 22.10 -9.17
C LEU A 166 -3.82 23.10 -9.08
N LYS A 167 -5.02 22.65 -9.45
CA LYS A 167 -6.28 23.37 -9.30
C LYS A 167 -7.21 22.53 -8.42
N GLN A 168 -7.84 23.17 -7.45
CA GLN A 168 -8.82 22.50 -6.60
C GLN A 168 -10.06 22.14 -7.42
N MET A 169 -10.50 20.89 -7.30
CA MET A 169 -11.72 20.40 -7.94
C MET A 169 -12.95 20.94 -7.20
N SER A 170 -13.99 21.23 -7.96
CA SER A 170 -15.31 21.58 -7.40
C SER A 170 -15.95 20.37 -6.68
N PRO A 171 -16.91 20.58 -5.78
CA PRO A 171 -17.65 19.48 -5.17
C PRO A 171 -18.29 18.53 -6.18
N GLU A 172 -18.81 19.04 -7.29
CA GLU A 172 -19.43 18.28 -8.36
C GLU A 172 -18.42 17.39 -9.08
N GLU A 173 -17.23 17.91 -9.38
CA GLU A 173 -16.12 17.16 -9.99
C GLU A 173 -15.64 16.05 -9.05
N VAL A 174 -15.52 16.32 -7.75
CA VAL A 174 -15.16 15.32 -6.74
C VAL A 174 -16.20 14.18 -6.68
N VAL A 175 -17.50 14.50 -6.73
CA VAL A 175 -18.56 13.49 -6.75
C VAL A 175 -18.47 12.65 -8.04
N ALA A 176 -18.28 13.28 -9.20
CA ALA A 176 -18.12 12.61 -10.47
C ALA A 176 -16.88 11.69 -10.52
N LEU A 177 -15.77 12.13 -9.93
CA LEU A 177 -14.56 11.32 -9.81
C LEU A 177 -14.79 10.08 -8.93
N LYS A 178 -15.41 10.27 -7.76
CA LYS A 178 -15.70 9.18 -6.82
C LYS A 178 -16.68 8.15 -7.39
N SER A 179 -17.66 8.59 -8.20
CA SER A 179 -18.62 7.70 -8.83
C SER A 179 -17.98 6.76 -9.88
N LYS A 180 -16.82 7.13 -10.41
CA LYS A 180 -16.04 6.30 -11.35
C LYS A 180 -15.14 5.29 -10.62
N GLN A 181 -14.87 5.48 -9.33
CA GLN A 181 -14.10 4.55 -8.52
C GLN A 181 -14.98 3.34 -8.16
N THR A 182 -15.00 2.35 -9.02
CA THR A 182 -15.72 1.09 -8.83
C THR A 182 -14.74 -0.02 -8.49
N GLY A 183 -15.18 -0.96 -7.66
CA GLY A 183 -14.39 -2.13 -7.32
C GLY A 183 -14.60 -2.56 -5.87
N ASP A 184 -14.25 -3.81 -5.62
CA ASP A 184 -14.46 -4.47 -4.33
C ASP A 184 -13.39 -4.10 -3.31
N GLY A 185 -12.27 -3.47 -3.76
CA GLY A 185 -11.20 -3.02 -2.88
C GLY A 185 -9.81 -3.14 -3.48
N ILE A 186 -8.82 -3.34 -2.61
CA ILE A 186 -7.42 -3.54 -2.99
C ILE A 186 -7.14 -5.04 -3.06
N LEU A 187 -6.70 -5.49 -4.23
CA LEU A 187 -6.33 -6.87 -4.52
C LEU A 187 -4.84 -7.09 -4.22
N HIS A 188 -4.51 -8.22 -3.61
CA HIS A 188 -3.15 -8.62 -3.30
C HIS A 188 -2.96 -10.12 -3.51
N TYR A 189 -1.70 -10.55 -3.40
CA TYR A 189 -1.34 -11.96 -3.29
C TYR A 189 -0.47 -12.15 -2.05
N LYS A 190 -1.01 -12.81 -1.04
CA LYS A 190 -0.26 -13.11 0.18
C LYS A 190 0.65 -14.30 -0.07
N TYR A 191 1.96 -14.09 0.16
CA TYR A 191 2.97 -15.12 0.04
C TYR A 191 3.89 -15.11 1.25
N ILE A 192 4.02 -16.23 1.94
CA ILE A 192 4.96 -16.43 3.03
C ILE A 192 5.76 -17.69 2.71
N ALA A 193 7.05 -17.53 2.50
CA ALA A 193 7.94 -18.61 2.14
C ALA A 193 8.05 -19.65 3.27
N LYS A 194 8.16 -20.93 2.90
CA LYS A 194 8.35 -22.03 3.83
C LYS A 194 9.80 -22.08 4.30
N THR A 195 9.97 -22.24 5.60
CA THR A 195 11.30 -22.28 6.20
C THR A 195 12.07 -23.53 5.78
N GLY A 196 13.23 -23.33 5.15
CA GLY A 196 14.14 -24.42 4.76
C GLY A 196 13.75 -25.18 3.48
N GLU A 197 12.65 -24.81 2.82
CA GLU A 197 12.20 -25.41 1.56
C GLU A 197 12.04 -24.33 0.49
N TRP A 198 13.12 -24.06 -0.26
CA TRP A 198 13.17 -23.01 -1.26
C TRP A 198 12.22 -23.26 -2.43
N GLY A 199 11.39 -22.26 -2.73
CA GLY A 199 10.35 -22.35 -3.76
C GLY A 199 8.99 -22.80 -3.25
N GLU A 200 8.90 -23.28 -1.99
CA GLU A 200 7.65 -23.62 -1.34
C GLU A 200 7.16 -22.48 -0.44
N ALA A 201 5.87 -22.47 -0.16
CA ALA A 201 5.24 -21.47 0.69
C ALA A 201 4.39 -22.11 1.80
N ASP A 202 4.45 -21.53 3.00
CA ASP A 202 3.47 -21.85 4.06
C ASP A 202 2.11 -21.20 3.75
N VAL A 203 2.12 -20.07 3.03
CA VAL A 203 0.93 -19.31 2.62
C VAL A 203 1.13 -18.78 1.22
N ALA A 204 0.18 -19.07 0.31
CA ALA A 204 0.17 -18.55 -1.06
C ALA A 204 -1.27 -18.48 -1.57
N TYR A 205 -1.90 -17.30 -1.51
CA TYR A 205 -3.28 -17.11 -2.01
C TYR A 205 -3.62 -15.65 -2.28
N ALA A 206 -4.62 -15.43 -3.14
CA ALA A 206 -5.21 -14.11 -3.39
C ALA A 206 -5.94 -13.57 -2.16
N THR A 207 -5.80 -12.29 -1.89
CA THR A 207 -6.50 -11.58 -0.80
C THR A 207 -7.13 -10.29 -1.29
N LEU A 208 -8.21 -9.88 -0.63
CA LEU A 208 -8.90 -8.62 -0.87
C LEU A 208 -8.97 -7.80 0.41
N THR A 209 -8.56 -6.55 0.35
CA THR A 209 -8.83 -5.57 1.42
C THR A 209 -9.98 -4.67 0.98
N PRO A 210 -11.15 -4.74 1.65
CA PRO A 210 -12.30 -3.91 1.29
C PRO A 210 -12.01 -2.41 1.44
N PRO A 211 -12.77 -1.54 0.74
CA PRO A 211 -12.66 -0.10 0.91
C PRO A 211 -12.95 0.34 2.35
N LEU A 212 -12.28 1.40 2.81
CA LEU A 212 -12.55 1.98 4.12
C LEU A 212 -13.92 2.69 4.12
N LEU A 213 -14.86 2.21 4.96
CA LEU A 213 -16.25 2.69 4.99
C LEU A 213 -16.41 4.16 5.48
N HIS A 214 -15.41 4.73 6.16
CA HIS A 214 -15.51 6.03 6.82
C HIS A 214 -14.43 7.02 6.40
N GLN A 215 -13.93 6.91 5.17
CA GLN A 215 -12.96 7.87 4.66
C GLN A 215 -13.65 9.16 4.22
N VAL A 216 -13.26 10.28 4.84
CA VAL A 216 -13.70 11.64 4.45
C VAL A 216 -12.59 12.29 3.63
N THR A 217 -12.85 12.52 2.36
CA THR A 217 -11.97 13.33 1.50
C THR A 217 -12.32 14.80 1.70
N LYS A 218 -11.37 15.58 2.19
CA LYS A 218 -11.57 17.02 2.44
C LYS A 218 -11.45 17.82 1.15
N GLU A 219 -10.44 17.53 0.34
CA GLU A 219 -10.16 18.24 -0.92
C GLU A 219 -9.45 17.33 -1.91
N ILE A 220 -9.67 17.58 -3.19
CA ILE A 220 -8.94 16.95 -4.30
C ILE A 220 -8.45 18.06 -5.22
N TRP A 221 -7.24 17.89 -5.72
CA TRP A 221 -6.59 18.80 -6.64
C TRP A 221 -6.15 18.03 -7.88
N GLU A 222 -6.35 18.60 -9.05
CA GLU A 222 -5.92 18.03 -10.33
C GLU A 222 -4.87 18.94 -10.97
N GLY A 223 -3.91 18.35 -11.68
CA GLY A 223 -2.85 19.10 -12.35
C GLY A 223 -1.97 18.21 -13.20
N GLU A 224 -0.76 18.67 -13.46
CA GLU A 224 0.25 17.95 -14.23
C GLU A 224 1.17 17.17 -13.29
N GLY A 225 1.54 15.96 -13.68
CA GLY A 225 2.45 15.13 -12.90
C GLY A 225 3.46 14.40 -13.77
N THR A 226 4.61 14.10 -13.18
CA THR A 226 5.64 13.23 -13.75
C THR A 226 6.11 12.25 -12.70
N VAL A 227 6.42 11.03 -13.13
CA VAL A 227 7.10 10.03 -12.30
C VAL A 227 8.28 9.48 -13.08
N GLU A 228 9.42 9.37 -12.43
CA GLU A 228 10.64 8.81 -12.99
C GLU A 228 11.22 7.80 -12.00
N PHE A 229 11.38 6.55 -12.45
CA PHE A 229 12.15 5.53 -11.74
C PHE A 229 13.57 5.51 -12.29
N HIS A 230 14.56 5.68 -11.40
CA HIS A 230 15.95 5.68 -11.79
C HIS A 230 16.45 4.26 -12.03
N LYS A 231 17.28 4.11 -13.05
CA LYS A 231 17.91 2.82 -13.36
C LYS A 231 18.86 2.44 -12.23
N ALA A 232 18.60 1.32 -11.59
CA ALA A 232 19.44 0.75 -10.54
C ALA A 232 20.31 -0.40 -11.09
N THR A 233 21.47 -0.58 -10.47
CA THR A 233 22.25 -1.80 -10.56
C THR A 233 22.00 -2.66 -9.33
N TRP A 234 22.55 -3.87 -9.28
CA TRP A 234 22.47 -4.72 -8.09
C TRP A 234 23.12 -4.06 -6.86
N GLU A 235 24.17 -3.28 -7.04
CA GLU A 235 24.86 -2.58 -5.98
C GLU A 235 24.03 -1.43 -5.41
N ASP A 236 23.19 -0.80 -6.24
CA ASP A 236 22.33 0.32 -5.85
C ASP A 236 21.09 -0.16 -5.08
N LEU A 237 20.48 -1.26 -5.54
CA LEU A 237 19.20 -1.75 -5.02
C LEU A 237 19.17 -3.29 -5.06
N PRO A 238 19.80 -3.97 -4.09
CA PRO A 238 19.91 -5.43 -4.04
C PRO A 238 18.66 -6.10 -3.42
N THR A 239 17.45 -5.73 -3.86
CA THR A 239 16.17 -6.24 -3.32
C THR A 239 15.23 -6.71 -4.42
#